data_17aad96c0c82ceb85427623c65604ba0
#
_entry.id   17aad96c0c82ceb85427623c65604ba0
#
_cell.length_a   1.000
_cell.length_b   1.000
_cell.length_c   1.000
_cell.angle_alpha   90.00
_cell.angle_beta   90.00
_cell.angle_gamma   90.00
#
_symmetry.space_group_name_H-M   'P 1'
#
loop_
_entity.id
_entity.type
_entity.pdbx_description
1 polymer ?
#
loop_
_entity_poly.entity_id
_entity_poly.type
_entity_poly.pdbx_seq_one_letter_code
_entity_poly.pdbx_strand_id
1 'polypeptide(L)'
;MFYMNVDKQKAKNAFAQYVRNYNTSDEKIRLKIEHTYKVCGLCEIIAKDIGLSDEEIDIAWLIGLLHDIGRFEQVRKYGTFSDAQSIDHAVYGAQILFDDGKIRDYILDSSIDSLIRTAIETHSLYKLPDNLDEHTKMFCDIIRDADKIDIMRVNVETPLEEIYNVSSKDLMNSPITPEVMQSFYEEHATLRSLKKTPIDNLVGHISLVYELVYPISTRLVHEQGFLEKMMSFESDNPQTREQFSQIRAHITEFINNKINKGGM
;
A
#
# COMPACT_ATOMS: atom_id res chain seq x y z
N MET A 1 12.99 -31.18 -11.77
CA MET A 1 12.70 -29.76 -11.61
C MET A 1 11.29 -29.69 -11.08
N PHE A 2 11.10 -29.45 -9.80
CA PHE A 2 9.74 -29.27 -9.24
C PHE A 2 9.31 -27.84 -9.62
N TYR A 3 8.27 -27.75 -10.45
CA TYR A 3 7.69 -26.46 -10.79
C TYR A 3 7.07 -25.86 -9.52
N MET A 4 7.55 -24.69 -9.12
CA MET A 4 6.86 -23.88 -8.11
C MET A 4 5.53 -23.45 -8.70
N ASN A 5 4.43 -24.07 -8.25
CA ASN A 5 3.11 -23.75 -8.79
C ASN A 5 2.26 -23.18 -7.66
N VAL A 6 1.99 -21.91 -7.71
CA VAL A 6 0.97 -21.26 -6.87
C VAL A 6 -0.39 -21.56 -7.49
N ASP A 7 -1.15 -22.44 -6.84
CA ASP A 7 -2.56 -22.62 -7.19
C ASP A 7 -3.39 -21.42 -6.72
N LYS A 8 -3.55 -20.44 -7.62
CA LYS A 8 -4.32 -19.21 -7.33
C LYS A 8 -5.75 -19.51 -6.88
N GLN A 9 -6.38 -20.56 -7.42
CA GLN A 9 -7.75 -20.90 -7.00
C GLN A 9 -7.79 -21.45 -5.58
N LYS A 10 -6.85 -22.32 -5.24
CA LYS A 10 -6.67 -22.82 -3.86
C LYS A 10 -6.39 -21.67 -2.90
N ALA A 11 -5.45 -20.79 -3.25
CA ALA A 11 -5.09 -19.64 -2.42
C ALA A 11 -6.28 -18.67 -2.21
N LYS A 12 -7.06 -18.37 -3.26
CA LYS A 12 -8.30 -17.58 -3.14
C LYS A 12 -9.32 -18.24 -2.20
N ASN A 13 -9.50 -19.57 -2.32
CA ASN A 13 -10.42 -20.30 -1.46
C ASN A 13 -9.97 -20.28 0.01
N ALA A 14 -8.66 -20.44 0.27
CA ALA A 14 -8.08 -20.33 1.61
C ALA A 14 -8.28 -18.93 2.19
N PHE A 15 -8.01 -17.88 1.42
CA PHE A 15 -8.25 -16.49 1.84
C PHE A 15 -9.75 -16.25 2.12
N ALA A 16 -10.64 -16.69 1.23
CA ALA A 16 -12.07 -16.57 1.45
C ALA A 16 -12.53 -17.31 2.72
N GLN A 17 -11.94 -18.45 3.03
CA GLN A 17 -12.22 -19.19 4.28
C GLN A 17 -11.65 -18.44 5.50
N TYR A 18 -10.45 -17.87 5.40
CA TYR A 18 -9.85 -17.08 6.45
C TYR A 18 -10.72 -15.87 6.82
N VAL A 19 -11.16 -15.08 5.83
CA VAL A 19 -11.95 -13.87 6.08
C VAL A 19 -13.36 -14.15 6.60
N ARG A 20 -13.90 -15.36 6.42
CA ARG A 20 -15.19 -15.76 7.06
C ARG A 20 -15.17 -15.78 8.58
N ASN A 21 -14.00 -15.80 9.19
CA ASN A 21 -13.85 -15.71 10.65
C ASN A 21 -14.08 -14.28 11.18
N TYR A 22 -14.29 -13.31 10.29
CA TYR A 22 -14.45 -11.89 10.62
C TYR A 22 -15.83 -11.40 10.16
N ASN A 23 -16.30 -10.30 10.76
CA ASN A 23 -17.58 -9.70 10.37
C ASN A 23 -17.47 -9.01 9.01
N THR A 24 -17.86 -9.70 7.94
CA THR A 24 -17.83 -9.13 6.58
C THR A 24 -18.86 -8.04 6.33
N SER A 25 -19.78 -7.77 7.28
CA SER A 25 -20.66 -6.59 7.25
C SER A 25 -19.96 -5.34 7.79
N ASP A 26 -18.82 -5.48 8.46
CA ASP A 26 -17.99 -4.36 8.87
C ASP A 26 -17.31 -3.74 7.64
N GLU A 27 -17.48 -2.43 7.45
CA GLU A 27 -16.95 -1.70 6.30
C GLU A 27 -15.42 -1.76 6.24
N LYS A 28 -14.74 -1.77 7.40
CA LYS A 28 -13.28 -1.91 7.47
C LYS A 28 -12.82 -3.27 6.94
N ILE A 29 -13.52 -4.34 7.30
CA ILE A 29 -13.23 -5.70 6.80
C ILE A 29 -13.49 -5.79 5.30
N ARG A 30 -14.63 -5.26 4.83
CA ARG A 30 -14.97 -5.25 3.40
C ARG A 30 -13.96 -4.47 2.58
N LEU A 31 -13.57 -3.27 3.05
CA LEU A 31 -12.54 -2.46 2.43
C LEU A 31 -11.23 -3.23 2.27
N LYS A 32 -10.79 -3.94 3.32
CA LYS A 32 -9.55 -4.72 3.26
C LYS A 32 -9.62 -5.93 2.34
N ILE A 33 -10.77 -6.59 2.23
CA ILE A 33 -10.96 -7.67 1.25
C ILE A 33 -10.83 -7.12 -0.18
N GLU A 34 -11.49 -6.00 -0.48
CA GLU A 34 -11.42 -5.38 -1.80
C GLU A 34 -10.00 -4.90 -2.12
N HIS A 35 -9.37 -4.17 -1.22
CA HIS A 35 -7.98 -3.72 -1.32
C HIS A 35 -7.03 -4.89 -1.62
N THR A 36 -7.12 -5.98 -0.87
CA THR A 36 -6.29 -7.17 -1.07
C THR A 36 -6.37 -7.69 -2.51
N TYR A 37 -7.58 -7.84 -3.07
CA TYR A 37 -7.73 -8.32 -4.45
C TYR A 37 -7.25 -7.31 -5.50
N LYS A 38 -7.39 -6.00 -5.25
CA LYS A 38 -6.84 -4.96 -6.13
C LYS A 38 -5.31 -4.99 -6.12
N VAL A 39 -4.70 -5.12 -4.95
CA VAL A 39 -3.24 -5.24 -4.80
C VAL A 39 -2.71 -6.50 -5.50
N CYS A 40 -3.41 -7.65 -5.40
CA CYS A 40 -3.06 -8.84 -6.18
C CYS A 40 -2.96 -8.55 -7.68
N GLY A 41 -3.96 -7.88 -8.24
CA GLY A 41 -3.98 -7.52 -9.66
C GLY A 41 -2.87 -6.56 -10.05
N LEU A 42 -2.57 -5.58 -9.19
CA LEU A 42 -1.47 -4.63 -9.41
C LEU A 42 -0.10 -5.32 -9.36
N CYS A 43 0.13 -6.22 -8.37
CA CYS A 43 1.35 -7.03 -8.32
C CYS A 43 1.56 -7.83 -9.61
N GLU A 44 0.49 -8.43 -10.13
CA GLU A 44 0.52 -9.21 -11.37
C GLU A 44 0.86 -8.33 -12.59
N ILE A 45 0.27 -7.12 -12.69
CA ILE A 45 0.54 -6.17 -13.78
C ILE A 45 2.00 -5.70 -13.72
N ILE A 46 2.50 -5.31 -12.54
CA ILE A 46 3.87 -4.84 -12.37
C ILE A 46 4.86 -5.96 -12.71
N ALA A 47 4.65 -7.17 -12.17
CA ALA A 47 5.50 -8.33 -12.42
C ALA A 47 5.58 -8.68 -13.92
N LYS A 48 4.47 -8.59 -14.65
CA LYS A 48 4.42 -8.80 -16.12
C LYS A 48 5.18 -7.73 -16.88
N ASP A 49 5.00 -6.45 -16.52
CA ASP A 49 5.65 -5.32 -17.22
C ASP A 49 7.18 -5.39 -17.10
N ILE A 50 7.70 -5.84 -15.96
CA ILE A 50 9.15 -6.01 -15.74
C ILE A 50 9.69 -7.34 -16.27
N GLY A 51 8.87 -8.17 -16.93
CA GLY A 51 9.29 -9.36 -17.66
C GLY A 51 9.58 -10.58 -16.80
N LEU A 52 8.91 -10.74 -15.66
CA LEU A 52 9.07 -11.94 -14.82
C LEU A 52 8.44 -13.17 -15.46
N SER A 53 8.90 -14.35 -15.05
CA SER A 53 8.32 -15.64 -15.44
C SER A 53 6.90 -15.80 -14.87
N ASP A 54 6.09 -16.67 -15.47
CA ASP A 54 4.74 -16.96 -15.01
C ASP A 54 4.72 -17.42 -13.54
N GLU A 55 5.73 -18.19 -13.11
CA GLU A 55 5.88 -18.64 -11.72
C GLU A 55 6.15 -17.46 -10.77
N GLU A 56 7.01 -16.53 -11.15
CA GLU A 56 7.31 -15.32 -10.36
C GLU A 56 6.12 -14.35 -10.32
N ILE A 57 5.37 -14.23 -11.42
CA ILE A 57 4.13 -13.46 -11.47
C ILE A 57 3.12 -14.04 -10.47
N ASP A 58 2.99 -15.36 -10.38
CA ASP A 58 2.11 -16.02 -9.44
C ASP A 58 2.55 -15.86 -7.99
N ILE A 59 3.87 -15.81 -7.73
CA ILE A 59 4.43 -15.48 -6.40
C ILE A 59 4.11 -14.03 -6.04
N ALA A 60 4.33 -13.07 -6.94
CA ALA A 60 4.00 -11.66 -6.71
C ALA A 60 2.51 -11.48 -6.38
N TRP A 61 1.64 -12.17 -7.13
CA TRP A 61 0.20 -12.20 -6.87
C TRP A 61 -0.12 -12.77 -5.47
N LEU A 62 0.53 -13.87 -5.07
CA LEU A 62 0.33 -14.49 -3.76
C LEU A 62 0.78 -13.56 -2.62
N ILE A 63 1.90 -12.87 -2.77
CA ILE A 63 2.38 -11.86 -1.82
C ILE A 63 1.31 -10.76 -1.67
N GLY A 64 0.75 -10.28 -2.80
CA GLY A 64 -0.37 -9.34 -2.79
C GLY A 64 -1.59 -9.84 -2.03
N LEU A 65 -1.92 -11.15 -2.13
CA LEU A 65 -3.04 -11.76 -1.39
C LEU A 65 -2.80 -11.79 0.12
N LEU A 66 -1.55 -11.89 0.55
CA LEU A 66 -1.18 -12.18 1.92
C LEU A 66 -0.64 -10.96 2.70
N HIS A 67 -0.27 -9.86 2.01
CA HIS A 67 0.45 -8.74 2.63
C HIS A 67 -0.27 -8.16 3.85
N ASP A 68 -1.59 -8.04 3.78
CA ASP A 68 -2.43 -7.42 4.79
C ASP A 68 -3.22 -8.43 5.65
N ILE A 69 -2.84 -9.72 5.65
CA ILE A 69 -3.56 -10.78 6.39
C ILE A 69 -3.68 -10.44 7.89
N GLY A 70 -2.69 -9.76 8.45
CA GLY A 70 -2.67 -9.33 9.85
C GLY A 70 -3.70 -8.24 10.18
N ARG A 71 -4.16 -7.46 9.20
CA ARG A 71 -5.16 -6.39 9.38
C ARG A 71 -6.50 -6.90 9.90
N PHE A 72 -6.91 -8.10 9.48
CA PHE A 72 -8.16 -8.71 9.91
C PHE A 72 -8.16 -8.97 11.43
N GLU A 73 -7.08 -9.55 11.95
CA GLU A 73 -6.90 -9.76 13.37
C GLU A 73 -6.70 -8.44 14.14
N GLN A 74 -5.98 -7.48 13.55
CA GLN A 74 -5.77 -6.16 14.13
C GLN A 74 -7.11 -5.47 14.38
N VAL A 75 -8.00 -5.41 13.36
CA VAL A 75 -9.33 -4.82 13.52
C VAL A 75 -10.18 -5.59 14.52
N ARG A 76 -10.17 -6.93 14.47
CA ARG A 76 -10.93 -7.76 15.40
C ARG A 76 -10.55 -7.50 16.85
N LYS A 77 -9.25 -7.37 17.14
CA LYS A 77 -8.72 -7.22 18.51
C LYS A 77 -8.74 -5.79 19.02
N TYR A 78 -8.47 -4.83 18.12
CA TYR A 78 -8.20 -3.44 18.52
C TYR A 78 -9.17 -2.43 17.92
N GLY A 79 -10.02 -2.83 16.97
CA GLY A 79 -11.01 -1.94 16.30
C GLY A 79 -10.41 -0.85 15.42
N THR A 80 -9.10 -0.90 15.13
CA THR A 80 -8.38 0.14 14.39
C THR A 80 -7.35 -0.46 13.42
N PHE A 81 -7.01 0.32 12.38
CA PHE A 81 -5.88 0.06 11.48
C PHE A 81 -4.60 0.80 11.89
N SER A 82 -4.60 1.54 13.00
CA SER A 82 -3.44 2.27 13.47
C SER A 82 -2.44 1.34 14.14
N ASP A 83 -1.32 1.06 13.48
CA ASP A 83 -0.24 0.24 14.06
C ASP A 83 0.32 0.88 15.35
N ALA A 84 0.41 2.22 15.37
CA ALA A 84 0.88 2.95 16.55
C ALA A 84 -0.03 2.83 17.79
N GLN A 85 -1.32 2.51 17.59
CA GLN A 85 -2.31 2.34 18.66
C GLN A 85 -2.62 0.87 18.96
N SER A 86 -2.01 -0.06 18.23
CA SER A 86 -2.32 -1.48 18.34
C SER A 86 -1.09 -2.37 18.19
N ILE A 87 -0.90 -2.96 17.02
CA ILE A 87 0.19 -3.88 16.67
C ILE A 87 0.63 -3.61 15.22
N ASP A 88 1.91 -3.80 14.94
CA ASP A 88 2.41 -3.80 13.57
C ASP A 88 1.74 -4.94 12.78
N HIS A 89 0.88 -4.57 11.82
CA HIS A 89 0.09 -5.53 11.06
C HIS A 89 0.92 -6.41 10.14
N ALA A 90 2.02 -5.88 9.62
CA ALA A 90 2.90 -6.60 8.70
C ALA A 90 3.64 -7.73 9.43
N VAL A 91 4.25 -7.40 10.56
CA VAL A 91 4.90 -8.38 11.45
C VAL A 91 3.87 -9.39 11.96
N TYR A 92 2.69 -8.92 12.38
CA TYR A 92 1.65 -9.80 12.88
C TYR A 92 1.09 -10.73 11.79
N GLY A 93 0.96 -10.24 10.56
CA GLY A 93 0.59 -11.07 9.41
C GLY A 93 1.59 -12.18 9.13
N ALA A 94 2.88 -11.86 9.20
CA ALA A 94 3.94 -12.85 9.05
C ALA A 94 3.92 -13.91 10.19
N GLN A 95 3.64 -13.51 11.43
CA GLN A 95 3.46 -14.45 12.55
C GLN A 95 2.31 -15.42 12.28
N ILE A 96 1.13 -14.92 11.87
CA ILE A 96 -0.02 -15.77 11.51
C ILE A 96 0.35 -16.78 10.42
N LEU A 97 1.04 -16.33 9.38
CA LEU A 97 1.37 -17.18 8.24
C LEU A 97 2.43 -18.22 8.58
N PHE A 98 3.52 -17.81 9.18
CA PHE A 98 4.71 -18.66 9.31
C PHE A 98 4.86 -19.28 10.70
N ASP A 99 4.61 -18.52 11.79
CA ASP A 99 4.79 -19.03 13.14
C ASP A 99 3.58 -19.90 13.57
N ASP A 100 2.35 -19.52 13.15
CA ASP A 100 1.12 -20.32 13.32
C ASP A 100 0.91 -21.33 12.18
N GLY A 101 1.79 -21.37 11.19
CA GLY A 101 1.78 -22.33 10.07
C GLY A 101 0.69 -22.16 9.03
N LYS A 102 -0.04 -21.02 9.02
CA LYS A 102 -1.15 -20.77 8.10
C LYS A 102 -0.75 -20.62 6.63
N ILE A 103 0.53 -20.36 6.34
CA ILE A 103 1.04 -20.28 4.96
C ILE A 103 0.76 -21.57 4.18
N ARG A 104 0.70 -22.75 4.84
CA ARG A 104 0.44 -24.04 4.20
C ARG A 104 -1.00 -24.19 3.67
N ASP A 105 -1.91 -23.36 4.11
CA ASP A 105 -3.28 -23.29 3.54
C ASP A 105 -3.22 -22.70 2.11
N TYR A 106 -2.25 -21.86 1.81
CA TYR A 106 -2.09 -21.12 0.54
C TYR A 106 -1.09 -21.77 -0.42
N ILE A 107 0.07 -22.19 0.07
CA ILE A 107 1.12 -22.82 -0.72
C ILE A 107 1.79 -23.95 0.07
N LEU A 108 2.07 -25.07 -0.62
CA LEU A 108 2.72 -26.24 0.02
C LEU A 108 4.24 -26.16 -0.02
N ASP A 109 4.80 -25.52 -1.05
CA ASP A 109 6.24 -25.37 -1.21
C ASP A 109 6.79 -24.40 -0.18
N SER A 110 7.77 -24.83 0.60
CA SER A 110 8.43 -24.04 1.62
C SER A 110 9.72 -23.34 1.13
N SER A 111 10.15 -23.60 -0.09
CA SER A 111 11.41 -23.05 -0.61
C SER A 111 11.41 -21.53 -0.74
N ILE A 112 10.23 -20.92 -0.86
CA ILE A 112 10.05 -19.46 -0.98
C ILE A 112 9.49 -18.81 0.30
N ASP A 113 9.39 -19.55 1.39
CA ASP A 113 8.84 -19.01 2.65
C ASP A 113 9.59 -17.76 3.14
N SER A 114 10.92 -17.79 3.08
CA SER A 114 11.76 -16.66 3.50
C SER A 114 11.49 -15.41 2.66
N LEU A 115 11.34 -15.57 1.35
CA LEU A 115 11.03 -14.48 0.42
C LEU A 115 9.64 -13.88 0.74
N ILE A 116 8.60 -14.72 0.83
CA ILE A 116 7.23 -14.26 1.11
C ILE A 116 7.18 -13.60 2.49
N ARG A 117 7.80 -14.21 3.50
CA ARG A 117 7.86 -13.64 4.85
C ARG A 117 8.49 -12.25 4.83
N THR A 118 9.65 -12.10 4.20
CA THR A 118 10.35 -10.80 4.10
C THR A 118 9.51 -9.76 3.40
N ALA A 119 8.89 -10.12 2.26
CA ALA A 119 8.05 -9.18 1.51
C ALA A 119 6.85 -8.69 2.34
N ILE A 120 6.21 -9.60 3.11
CA ILE A 120 5.08 -9.25 3.98
C ILE A 120 5.55 -8.39 5.16
N GLU A 121 6.61 -8.78 5.88
CA GLU A 121 7.10 -8.05 7.05
C GLU A 121 7.59 -6.63 6.73
N THR A 122 8.07 -6.41 5.49
CA THR A 122 8.70 -5.15 5.12
C THR A 122 7.83 -4.23 4.25
N HIS A 123 6.64 -4.68 3.80
CA HIS A 123 5.85 -3.90 2.83
C HIS A 123 5.45 -2.51 3.34
N SER A 124 5.19 -2.38 4.65
CA SER A 124 4.77 -1.12 5.30
C SER A 124 5.92 -0.29 5.88
N LEU A 125 7.17 -0.76 5.78
CA LEU A 125 8.33 -0.01 6.30
C LEU A 125 8.56 1.26 5.51
N TYR A 126 9.05 2.31 6.18
CA TYR A 126 9.47 3.55 5.51
C TYR A 126 10.59 3.30 4.49
N LYS A 127 11.58 2.50 4.85
CA LYS A 127 12.70 2.08 3.98
C LYS A 127 12.91 0.59 4.10
N LEU A 128 13.19 -0.09 2.98
CA LEU A 128 13.58 -1.49 3.00
C LEU A 128 14.98 -1.67 3.65
N PRO A 129 15.24 -2.82 4.28
CA PRO A 129 16.59 -3.16 4.76
C PRO A 129 17.61 -3.15 3.62
N ASP A 130 18.81 -2.61 3.89
CA ASP A 130 19.86 -2.47 2.88
C ASP A 130 20.55 -3.82 2.53
N ASN A 131 20.31 -4.88 3.30
CA ASN A 131 20.96 -6.19 3.15
C ASN A 131 20.09 -7.25 2.46
N LEU A 132 19.03 -6.86 1.77
CA LEU A 132 18.21 -7.78 0.97
C LEU A 132 18.97 -8.18 -0.30
N ASP A 133 18.88 -9.46 -0.68
CA ASP A 133 19.30 -9.88 -2.01
C ASP A 133 18.39 -9.27 -3.09
N GLU A 134 18.91 -9.15 -4.32
CA GLU A 134 18.20 -8.46 -5.41
C GLU A 134 16.84 -9.10 -5.74
N HIS A 135 16.75 -10.43 -5.68
CA HIS A 135 15.52 -11.16 -5.99
C HIS A 135 14.44 -10.90 -4.92
N THR A 136 14.78 -11.03 -3.64
CA THR A 136 13.87 -10.71 -2.54
C THR A 136 13.45 -9.23 -2.56
N LYS A 137 14.42 -8.32 -2.81
CA LYS A 137 14.16 -6.88 -2.91
C LYS A 137 13.15 -6.57 -4.02
N MET A 138 13.28 -7.22 -5.17
CA MET A 138 12.35 -7.04 -6.30
C MET A 138 10.90 -7.33 -5.90
N PHE A 139 10.63 -8.43 -5.18
CA PHE A 139 9.28 -8.74 -4.70
C PHE A 139 8.79 -7.76 -3.63
N CYS A 140 9.71 -7.30 -2.75
CA CYS A 140 9.39 -6.24 -1.79
C CYS A 140 8.99 -4.93 -2.50
N ASP A 141 9.69 -4.56 -3.56
CA ASP A 141 9.39 -3.36 -4.34
C ASP A 141 8.05 -3.50 -5.09
N ILE A 142 7.75 -4.68 -5.67
CA ILE A 142 6.48 -4.96 -6.35
C ILE A 142 5.29 -4.78 -5.40
N ILE A 143 5.31 -5.42 -4.24
CA ILE A 143 4.20 -5.31 -3.28
C ILE A 143 4.05 -3.90 -2.74
N ARG A 144 5.16 -3.20 -2.47
CA ARG A 144 5.14 -1.82 -1.97
C ARG A 144 4.56 -0.85 -2.99
N ASP A 145 4.90 -1.00 -4.26
CA ASP A 145 4.32 -0.19 -5.33
C ASP A 145 2.82 -0.48 -5.48
N ALA A 146 2.44 -1.75 -5.55
CA ALA A 146 1.05 -2.18 -5.70
C ALA A 146 0.16 -1.67 -4.55
N ASP A 147 0.61 -1.78 -3.30
CA ASP A 147 -0.09 -1.30 -2.12
C ASP A 147 -0.28 0.22 -2.16
N LYS A 148 0.79 1.00 -2.45
CA LYS A 148 0.71 2.46 -2.57
C LYS A 148 -0.26 2.92 -3.65
N ILE A 149 -0.30 2.24 -4.80
CA ILE A 149 -1.24 2.56 -5.88
C ILE A 149 -2.68 2.40 -5.40
N ASP A 150 -3.02 1.28 -4.73
CA ASP A 150 -4.40 1.08 -4.26
C ASP A 150 -4.75 1.93 -3.03
N ILE A 151 -3.78 2.31 -2.19
CA ILE A 151 -3.99 3.29 -1.11
C ILE A 151 -4.52 4.61 -1.69
N MET A 152 -4.06 5.06 -2.86
CA MET A 152 -4.58 6.28 -3.51
C MET A 152 -6.06 6.13 -3.88
N ARG A 153 -6.47 4.96 -4.42
CA ARG A 153 -7.89 4.65 -4.67
C ARG A 153 -8.70 4.69 -3.39
N VAL A 154 -8.24 4.02 -2.34
CA VAL A 154 -8.91 3.98 -1.04
C VAL A 154 -9.14 5.39 -0.49
N ASN A 155 -8.17 6.30 -0.61
CA ASN A 155 -8.30 7.70 -0.16
C ASN A 155 -9.33 8.51 -0.97
N VAL A 156 -9.72 8.07 -2.15
CA VAL A 156 -10.74 8.73 -2.99
C VAL A 156 -12.11 8.11 -2.82
N GLU A 157 -12.18 6.79 -2.66
CA GLU A 157 -13.44 6.05 -2.62
C GLU A 157 -14.01 5.88 -1.21
N THR A 158 -13.21 6.15 -0.17
CA THR A 158 -13.65 6.14 1.23
C THR A 158 -13.57 7.55 1.80
N PRO A 159 -14.57 8.01 2.60
CA PRO A 159 -14.49 9.31 3.24
C PRO A 159 -13.21 9.47 4.07
N LEU A 160 -12.51 10.59 3.86
CA LEU A 160 -11.22 10.84 4.54
C LEU A 160 -11.38 10.90 6.07
N GLU A 161 -12.53 11.33 6.53
CA GLU A 161 -12.91 11.36 7.96
C GLU A 161 -12.86 9.96 8.57
N GLU A 162 -13.29 8.94 7.83
CA GLU A 162 -13.28 7.55 8.26
C GLU A 162 -11.87 6.97 8.20
N ILE A 163 -11.12 7.25 7.10
CA ILE A 163 -9.75 6.77 6.93
C ILE A 163 -8.84 7.31 8.04
N TYR A 164 -8.97 8.61 8.36
CA TYR A 164 -8.10 9.28 9.32
C TYR A 164 -8.67 9.37 10.72
N ASN A 165 -9.94 8.96 10.91
CA ASN A 165 -10.68 9.03 12.17
C ASN A 165 -10.67 10.47 12.76
N VAL A 166 -11.08 11.43 11.93
CA VAL A 166 -11.12 12.86 12.24
C VAL A 166 -12.47 13.46 11.83
N SER A 167 -12.81 14.66 12.36
CA SER A 167 -14.02 15.35 11.88
C SER A 167 -13.75 16.06 10.55
N SER A 168 -14.80 16.19 9.69
CA SER A 168 -14.72 16.99 8.46
C SER A 168 -14.26 18.42 8.76
N LYS A 169 -14.74 19.00 9.86
CA LYS A 169 -14.37 20.36 10.28
C LYS A 169 -12.87 20.46 10.56
N ASP A 170 -12.30 19.50 11.29
CA ASP A 170 -10.87 19.50 11.59
C ASP A 170 -10.04 19.30 10.33
N LEU A 171 -10.46 18.38 9.45
CA LEU A 171 -9.79 18.13 8.19
C LEU A 171 -9.79 19.38 7.30
N MET A 172 -10.94 20.02 7.10
CA MET A 172 -11.11 21.18 6.21
C MET A 172 -10.36 22.42 6.69
N ASN A 173 -10.19 22.59 8.01
CA ASN A 173 -9.59 23.78 8.59
C ASN A 173 -8.12 23.62 9.02
N SER A 174 -7.57 22.40 8.94
CA SER A 174 -6.21 22.12 9.38
C SER A 174 -5.16 22.81 8.52
N PRO A 175 -4.12 23.40 9.12
CA PRO A 175 -2.89 23.79 8.40
C PRO A 175 -2.05 22.56 8.13
N ILE A 176 -1.31 22.56 7.01
CA ILE A 176 -0.25 21.57 6.78
C ILE A 176 0.94 21.92 7.66
N THR A 177 1.47 20.92 8.35
CA THR A 177 2.69 21.10 9.18
C THR A 177 3.88 21.48 8.30
N PRO A 178 4.69 22.51 8.66
CA PRO A 178 5.82 22.96 7.84
C PRO A 178 6.82 21.85 7.50
N GLU A 179 7.12 20.97 8.45
CA GLU A 179 8.04 19.86 8.25
C GLU A 179 7.48 18.79 7.26
N VAL A 180 6.15 18.67 7.15
CA VAL A 180 5.50 17.83 6.15
C VAL A 180 5.67 18.42 4.75
N MET A 181 5.48 19.73 4.59
CA MET A 181 5.74 20.40 3.31
C MET A 181 7.22 20.36 2.92
N GLN A 182 8.14 20.52 3.86
CA GLN A 182 9.56 20.37 3.60
C GLN A 182 9.88 18.95 3.07
N SER A 183 9.46 17.90 3.80
CA SER A 183 9.64 16.49 3.38
C SER A 183 9.00 16.22 2.00
N PHE A 184 7.86 16.83 1.73
CA PHE A 184 7.19 16.71 0.42
C PHE A 184 8.06 17.27 -0.72
N TYR A 185 8.69 18.43 -0.55
CA TYR A 185 9.57 19.02 -1.58
C TYR A 185 10.95 18.36 -1.67
N GLU A 186 11.33 17.56 -0.69
CA GLU A 186 12.51 16.69 -0.75
C GLU A 186 12.23 15.42 -1.58
N GLU A 187 11.00 15.26 -2.12
CA GLU A 187 10.54 14.13 -2.95
C GLU A 187 10.65 12.77 -2.25
N HIS A 188 10.26 12.73 -0.97
CA HIS A 188 10.18 11.53 -0.16
C HIS A 188 8.79 11.36 0.46
N ALA A 189 8.43 10.10 0.77
CA ALA A 189 7.25 9.82 1.58
C ALA A 189 7.36 10.50 2.95
N THR A 190 6.28 11.11 3.41
CA THR A 190 6.26 11.82 4.68
C THR A 190 6.31 10.85 5.86
N LEU A 191 7.31 10.99 6.74
CA LEU A 191 7.41 10.23 7.99
C LEU A 191 6.18 10.45 8.88
N ARG A 192 5.68 9.37 9.50
CA ARG A 192 4.53 9.47 10.44
C ARG A 192 4.79 10.43 11.59
N SER A 193 6.03 10.50 12.09
CA SER A 193 6.42 11.36 13.21
C SER A 193 6.34 12.86 12.89
N LEU A 194 6.33 13.26 11.62
CA LEU A 194 6.17 14.65 11.19
C LEU A 194 4.71 15.09 11.17
N LYS A 195 3.76 14.15 11.07
CA LYS A 195 2.32 14.43 10.94
C LYS A 195 1.75 14.86 12.29
N LYS A 196 1.24 16.10 12.37
CA LYS A 196 0.68 16.70 13.59
C LYS A 196 -0.79 17.10 13.40
N THR A 197 -1.26 17.22 12.17
CA THR A 197 -2.61 17.65 11.84
C THR A 197 -3.34 16.63 10.97
N PRO A 198 -4.69 16.66 10.92
CA PRO A 198 -5.47 15.77 10.06
C PRO A 198 -5.05 15.78 8.60
N ILE A 199 -4.83 16.98 8.03
CA ILE A 199 -4.50 17.15 6.60
C ILE A 199 -3.10 16.61 6.25
N ASP A 200 -2.18 16.52 7.20
CA ASP A 200 -0.87 15.92 7.01
C ASP A 200 -0.94 14.46 6.55
N ASN A 201 -2.03 13.76 6.91
CA ASN A 201 -2.22 12.39 6.46
C ASN A 201 -2.50 12.32 4.95
N LEU A 202 -3.32 13.23 4.43
CA LEU A 202 -3.62 13.31 3.00
C LEU A 202 -2.35 13.68 2.21
N VAL A 203 -1.61 14.69 2.65
CA VAL A 203 -0.33 15.06 2.02
C VAL A 203 0.67 13.90 2.08
N GLY A 204 0.72 13.19 3.21
CA GLY A 204 1.56 12.01 3.36
C GLY A 204 1.16 10.84 2.45
N HIS A 205 -0.12 10.66 2.13
CA HIS A 205 -0.54 9.65 1.14
C HIS A 205 -0.26 10.12 -0.30
N ILE A 206 -0.39 11.40 -0.61
CA ILE A 206 0.02 11.98 -1.90
C ILE A 206 1.52 11.75 -2.11
N SER A 207 2.35 11.97 -1.08
CA SER A 207 3.82 11.81 -1.18
C SER A 207 4.29 10.37 -1.42
N LEU A 208 3.42 9.36 -1.27
CA LEU A 208 3.75 7.96 -1.60
C LEU A 208 4.15 7.76 -3.06
N VAL A 209 3.74 8.65 -3.96
CA VAL A 209 4.10 8.59 -5.39
C VAL A 209 5.62 8.71 -5.61
N TYR A 210 6.33 9.39 -4.73
CA TYR A 210 7.79 9.53 -4.80
C TYR A 210 8.54 8.21 -4.60
N GLU A 211 7.95 7.29 -3.84
CA GLU A 211 8.52 5.99 -3.49
C GLU A 211 8.21 4.88 -4.51
N LEU A 212 7.53 5.19 -5.60
CA LEU A 212 7.26 4.21 -6.64
C LEU A 212 8.54 3.88 -7.40
N VAL A 213 8.85 2.59 -7.45
CA VAL A 213 10.11 2.08 -8.03
C VAL A 213 9.98 1.86 -9.53
N TYR A 214 8.90 1.22 -9.97
CA TYR A 214 8.76 0.80 -11.36
C TYR A 214 8.07 1.86 -12.24
N PRO A 215 8.54 2.09 -13.49
CA PRO A 215 7.91 3.04 -14.41
C PRO A 215 6.43 2.75 -14.66
N ILE A 216 6.06 1.48 -14.74
CA ILE A 216 4.66 1.05 -14.89
C ILE A 216 3.80 1.54 -13.72
N SER A 217 4.33 1.52 -12.49
CA SER A 217 3.60 1.97 -11.30
C SER A 217 3.23 3.45 -11.39
N THR A 218 4.15 4.28 -11.87
CA THR A 218 3.87 5.71 -12.12
C THR A 218 2.82 5.91 -13.23
N ARG A 219 2.89 5.12 -14.32
CA ARG A 219 1.86 5.14 -15.38
C ARG A 219 0.49 4.76 -14.84
N LEU A 220 0.40 3.68 -14.06
CA LEU A 220 -0.86 3.22 -13.46
C LEU A 220 -1.48 4.28 -12.55
N VAL A 221 -0.70 4.95 -11.71
CA VAL A 221 -1.17 6.06 -10.87
C VAL A 221 -1.77 7.18 -11.73
N HIS A 222 -1.07 7.58 -12.78
CA HIS A 222 -1.54 8.63 -13.69
C HIS A 222 -2.81 8.20 -14.45
N GLU A 223 -2.85 6.99 -15.00
CA GLU A 223 -4.00 6.47 -15.77
C GLU A 223 -5.25 6.30 -14.91
N GLN A 224 -5.10 5.90 -13.64
CA GLN A 224 -6.23 5.73 -12.72
C GLN A 224 -6.81 7.07 -12.23
N GLY A 225 -6.04 8.14 -12.21
CA GLY A 225 -6.50 9.49 -11.86
C GLY A 225 -6.89 9.67 -10.38
N PHE A 226 -6.55 8.72 -9.50
CA PHE A 226 -6.87 8.86 -8.08
C PHE A 226 -5.98 9.90 -7.39
N LEU A 227 -4.70 9.96 -7.75
CA LEU A 227 -3.78 10.95 -7.22
C LEU A 227 -4.22 12.37 -7.55
N GLU A 228 -4.66 12.63 -8.77
CA GLU A 228 -5.22 13.91 -9.21
C GLU A 228 -6.45 14.30 -8.37
N LYS A 229 -7.32 13.33 -8.08
CA LYS A 229 -8.49 13.56 -7.21
C LYS A 229 -8.07 13.88 -5.78
N MET A 230 -7.08 13.17 -5.21
CA MET A 230 -6.55 13.50 -3.88
C MET A 230 -5.99 14.92 -3.84
N MET A 231 -5.25 15.33 -4.86
CA MET A 231 -4.68 16.68 -4.97
C MET A 231 -5.74 17.76 -5.21
N SER A 232 -6.95 17.40 -5.64
CA SER A 232 -8.06 18.34 -5.81
C SER A 232 -8.78 18.68 -4.51
N PHE A 233 -8.26 18.25 -3.36
CA PHE A 233 -8.84 18.57 -2.05
C PHE A 233 -8.98 20.08 -1.86
N GLU A 234 -10.18 20.51 -1.48
CA GLU A 234 -10.52 21.91 -1.22
C GLU A 234 -10.52 22.15 0.30
N SER A 235 -9.62 23.00 0.77
CA SER A 235 -9.52 23.36 2.19
C SER A 235 -10.21 24.70 2.48
N ASP A 236 -10.82 24.83 3.67
CA ASP A 236 -11.32 26.11 4.18
C ASP A 236 -10.17 26.99 4.69
N ASN A 237 -9.03 26.41 5.05
CA ASN A 237 -7.81 27.12 5.43
C ASN A 237 -7.15 27.73 4.18
N PRO A 238 -7.03 29.07 4.08
CA PRO A 238 -6.46 29.73 2.89
C PRO A 238 -5.02 29.34 2.59
N GLN A 239 -4.19 29.14 3.61
CA GLN A 239 -2.79 28.72 3.45
C GLN A 239 -2.72 27.30 2.91
N THR A 240 -3.50 26.38 3.46
CA THR A 240 -3.58 24.97 3.01
C THR A 240 -4.07 24.90 1.56
N ARG A 241 -5.04 25.73 1.18
CA ARG A 241 -5.54 25.80 -0.21
C ARG A 241 -4.43 26.21 -1.18
N GLU A 242 -3.65 27.23 -0.83
CA GLU A 242 -2.50 27.66 -1.63
C GLU A 242 -1.44 26.56 -1.73
N GLN A 243 -1.14 25.88 -0.62
CA GLN A 243 -0.20 24.76 -0.58
C GLN A 243 -0.66 23.60 -1.46
N PHE A 244 -1.95 23.26 -1.49
CA PHE A 244 -2.48 22.25 -2.41
C PHE A 244 -2.34 22.64 -3.89
N SER A 245 -2.42 23.93 -4.23
CA SER A 245 -2.10 24.41 -5.59
C SER A 245 -0.64 24.13 -5.96
N GLN A 246 0.28 24.37 -5.02
CA GLN A 246 1.72 24.12 -5.19
C GLN A 246 2.02 22.61 -5.27
N ILE A 247 1.38 21.79 -4.40
CA ILE A 247 1.46 20.32 -4.43
C ILE A 247 1.06 19.80 -5.81
N ARG A 248 -0.09 20.25 -6.35
CA ARG A 248 -0.54 19.85 -7.68
C ARG A 248 0.47 20.15 -8.77
N ALA A 249 1.02 21.37 -8.78
CA ALA A 249 2.00 21.76 -9.78
C ALA A 249 3.26 20.89 -9.71
N HIS A 250 3.78 20.68 -8.50
CA HIS A 250 5.01 19.90 -8.27
C HIS A 250 4.85 18.41 -8.65
N ILE A 251 3.76 17.77 -8.19
CA ILE A 251 3.48 16.35 -8.54
C ILE A 251 3.25 16.17 -10.04
N THR A 252 2.54 17.09 -10.69
CA THR A 252 2.31 17.00 -12.14
C THR A 252 3.64 17.07 -12.90
N GLU A 253 4.54 17.95 -12.52
CA GLU A 253 5.89 18.01 -13.10
C GLU A 253 6.69 16.73 -12.84
N PHE A 254 6.69 16.25 -11.61
CA PHE A 254 7.38 15.01 -11.21
C PHE A 254 6.91 13.81 -12.03
N ILE A 255 5.59 13.59 -12.14
CA ILE A 255 5.02 12.47 -12.89
C ILE A 255 5.37 12.58 -14.38
N ASN A 256 5.21 13.75 -14.99
CA ASN A 256 5.55 13.96 -16.39
C ASN A 256 7.03 13.65 -16.65
N ASN A 257 7.91 14.07 -15.77
CA ASN A 257 9.35 13.80 -15.87
C ASN A 257 9.66 12.29 -15.75
N LYS A 258 8.98 11.57 -14.83
CA LYS A 258 9.15 10.11 -14.68
C LYS A 258 8.64 9.34 -15.89
N ILE A 259 7.45 9.67 -16.39
CA ILE A 259 6.85 8.99 -17.55
C ILE A 259 7.71 9.22 -18.81
N ASN A 260 8.17 10.45 -19.06
CA ASN A 260 9.00 10.77 -20.20
C ASN A 260 10.37 10.07 -20.17
N LYS A 261 10.97 9.88 -18.99
CA LYS A 261 12.24 9.15 -18.81
C LYS A 261 12.08 7.63 -18.94
N GLY A 262 10.94 7.08 -18.55
CA GLY A 262 10.64 5.64 -18.65
C GLY A 262 10.19 5.18 -20.04
N GLY A 263 9.99 6.08 -20.98
CA GLY A 263 9.59 5.79 -22.37
C GLY A 263 10.76 5.74 -23.37
N MET A 264 11.97 5.88 -22.93
CA MET A 264 13.20 5.67 -23.72
C MET A 264 13.87 4.34 -23.36
#